data_31b9bfda00bd7bf7b3609cf3079209da
#
_entry.id   31b9bfda00bd7bf7b3609cf3079209da
#
_cell.length_a   1.000
_cell.length_b   1.000
_cell.length_c   1.000
_cell.angle_alpha   90.00
_cell.angle_beta   90.00
_cell.angle_gamma   90.00
#
_symmetry.space_group_name_H-M   'P 1'
#
loop_
_entity.id
_entity.type
_entity.pdbx_description
1 polymer ?
#
loop_
_entity_poly.entity_id
_entity_poly.type
_entity_poly.pdbx_seq_one_letter_code
_entity_poly.pdbx_strand_id
1 'polypeptide(L)'
;MTPVYHIQLIQALSMGSATNQRETRLSNDQGKQDLPEQGLGDIAHAFVSARQQGRSLPDFPGTIPDDLVTAYQVQDQAIALWDDQVVGWKVGFIAAERRDGSGDDRLLGPIFSRQLWNATGGTQDIPVFVGGFGAVEAEYVIQLQQDAPADKLHWTPEEAEALPAKLFIGVEVASSPL
;
A
#
# COMPACT_ATOMS: atom_id res chain seq x y z
N MET A 1 -6.13 29.41 5.85
CA MET A 1 -6.28 28.06 6.46
C MET A 1 -5.62 27.07 5.51
N THR A 2 -4.62 26.32 5.98
CA THR A 2 -3.99 25.27 5.19
C THR A 2 -4.98 24.12 5.07
N PRO A 3 -5.33 23.64 3.86
CA PRO A 3 -6.22 22.49 3.73
C PRO A 3 -5.60 21.27 4.38
N VAL A 4 -6.38 20.51 5.12
CA VAL A 4 -6.02 19.22 5.70
C VAL A 4 -6.67 18.14 4.85
N TYR A 5 -5.91 17.15 4.42
CA TYR A 5 -6.40 16.03 3.63
C TYR A 5 -6.52 14.79 4.50
N HIS A 6 -7.64 14.07 4.33
CA HIS A 6 -7.80 12.72 4.88
C HIS A 6 -7.53 11.72 3.77
N ILE A 7 -6.67 10.77 4.04
CA ILE A 7 -6.28 9.73 3.09
C ILE A 7 -6.62 8.39 3.70
N GLN A 8 -7.38 7.56 2.99
CA GLN A 8 -7.58 6.18 3.39
C GLN A 8 -6.73 5.28 2.50
N LEU A 9 -5.81 4.55 3.12
CA LEU A 9 -4.89 3.71 2.40
C LEU A 9 -5.30 2.24 2.36
N ILE A 10 -4.92 1.58 1.25
CA ILE A 10 -4.96 0.13 1.12
C ILE A 10 -3.61 -0.41 1.59
N GLN A 11 -3.50 -0.80 2.84
CA GLN A 11 -2.40 -1.63 3.31
C GLN A 11 -2.74 -3.12 3.06
N ALA A 12 -2.84 -3.52 1.81
CA ALA A 12 -3.13 -4.92 1.48
C ALA A 12 -1.89 -5.82 1.55
N LEU A 13 -0.69 -5.26 1.56
CA LEU A 13 0.58 -5.98 1.55
C LEU A 13 1.46 -5.74 2.77
N SER A 14 0.99 -5.04 3.80
CA SER A 14 1.69 -4.95 5.07
C SER A 14 1.42 -6.18 5.92
N MET A 15 2.19 -7.19 5.67
CA MET A 15 2.68 -8.24 6.57
C MET A 15 1.77 -8.70 7.70
N GLY A 16 1.31 -9.95 7.55
CA GLY A 16 0.71 -10.70 8.64
C GLY A 16 1.52 -10.57 9.93
N SER A 17 0.84 -10.32 11.01
CA SER A 17 1.36 -10.36 12.36
C SER A 17 2.06 -11.71 12.58
N ALA A 18 3.39 -11.68 12.69
CA ALA A 18 4.15 -12.86 13.05
C ALA A 18 3.81 -13.27 14.48
N THR A 19 2.85 -14.15 14.64
CA THR A 19 2.74 -14.96 15.84
C THR A 19 3.89 -15.95 15.82
N ASN A 20 4.75 -15.81 16.80
CA ASN A 20 5.87 -16.62 17.25
C ASN A 20 5.71 -18.12 16.93
N GLN A 21 6.43 -18.61 15.92
CA GLN A 21 6.87 -20.00 15.84
C GLN A 21 8.34 -20.01 15.46
N ARG A 22 9.20 -19.99 16.51
CA ARG A 22 10.51 -20.57 16.42
C ARG A 22 10.32 -22.08 16.40
N GLU A 23 10.68 -22.72 15.28
CA GLU A 23 11.50 -23.95 15.33
C GLU A 23 11.75 -24.48 13.91
N THR A 24 13.00 -24.88 13.70
CA THR A 24 13.52 -25.77 12.68
C THR A 24 13.79 -25.18 11.30
N ARG A 25 14.88 -24.45 11.18
CA ARG A 25 15.66 -24.40 9.93
C ARG A 25 16.40 -25.71 9.75
N LEU A 26 15.94 -26.54 8.85
CA LEU A 26 16.76 -27.50 8.13
C LEU A 26 16.83 -27.06 6.66
N SER A 27 18.08 -26.90 6.23
CA SER A 27 18.53 -26.61 4.88
C SER A 27 17.74 -27.35 3.81
N ASN A 28 17.14 -26.61 2.88
CA ASN A 28 16.99 -27.08 1.50
C ASN A 28 17.01 -25.86 0.59
N ASP A 29 18.11 -25.74 -0.13
CA ASP A 29 18.24 -24.95 -1.35
C ASP A 29 17.35 -25.63 -2.41
N GLN A 30 16.08 -25.21 -2.46
CA GLN A 30 15.18 -25.59 -3.53
C GLN A 30 14.64 -24.31 -4.14
N GLY A 31 14.92 -24.16 -5.42
CA GLY A 31 14.67 -23.05 -6.30
C GLY A 31 13.45 -22.18 -5.96
N LYS A 32 13.65 -20.85 -6.07
CA LYS A 32 12.57 -19.87 -6.09
C LYS A 32 11.45 -20.43 -6.99
N GLN A 33 10.36 -20.87 -6.40
CA GLN A 33 9.15 -21.17 -7.14
C GLN A 33 8.44 -19.83 -7.31
N ASP A 34 8.53 -19.28 -8.50
CA ASP A 34 7.67 -18.15 -8.88
C ASP A 34 6.22 -18.60 -8.67
N LEU A 35 5.46 -17.81 -7.91
CA LEU A 35 4.02 -18.06 -7.74
C LEU A 35 3.38 -18.04 -9.13
N PRO A 36 2.52 -19.02 -9.48
CA PRO A 36 1.83 -18.99 -10.75
C PRO A 36 0.98 -17.72 -10.84
N GLU A 37 0.97 -17.08 -11.99
CA GLU A 37 0.25 -15.82 -12.25
C GLU A 37 -1.24 -15.90 -11.83
N GLN A 38 -1.85 -17.07 -11.97
CA GLN A 38 -3.21 -17.35 -11.51
C GLN A 38 -3.35 -17.22 -9.98
N GLY A 39 -2.32 -17.62 -9.21
CA GLY A 39 -2.34 -17.48 -7.76
C GLY A 39 -2.24 -16.02 -7.30
N LEU A 40 -1.53 -15.17 -8.03
CA LEU A 40 -1.45 -13.73 -7.75
C LEU A 40 -2.80 -13.04 -7.99
N GLY A 41 -3.52 -13.45 -9.06
CA GLY A 41 -4.86 -12.98 -9.35
C GLY A 41 -5.86 -13.35 -8.26
N ASP A 42 -5.81 -14.56 -7.74
CA ASP A 42 -6.70 -15.00 -6.66
C ASP A 42 -6.47 -14.18 -5.37
N ILE A 43 -5.21 -13.86 -5.04
CA ILE A 43 -4.87 -12.99 -3.93
C ILE A 43 -5.46 -11.58 -4.14
N ALA A 44 -5.25 -10.99 -5.33
CA ALA A 44 -5.78 -9.68 -5.67
C ALA A 44 -7.31 -9.63 -5.57
N HIS A 45 -8.00 -10.63 -6.13
CA HIS A 45 -9.45 -10.77 -6.05
C HIS A 45 -9.96 -10.89 -4.61
N ALA A 46 -9.28 -11.65 -3.76
CA ALA A 46 -9.67 -11.82 -2.37
C ALA A 46 -9.58 -10.48 -1.59
N PHE A 47 -8.50 -9.73 -1.77
CA PHE A 47 -8.35 -8.41 -1.15
C PHE A 47 -9.36 -7.40 -1.66
N VAL A 48 -9.59 -7.33 -2.98
CA VAL A 48 -10.57 -6.42 -3.57
C VAL A 48 -11.99 -6.76 -3.07
N SER A 49 -12.35 -8.04 -3.04
CA SER A 49 -13.66 -8.50 -2.55
C SER A 49 -13.85 -8.18 -1.05
N ALA A 50 -12.84 -8.45 -0.21
CA ALA A 50 -12.88 -8.12 1.21
C ALA A 50 -13.11 -6.61 1.43
N ARG A 51 -12.40 -5.78 0.65
CA ARG A 51 -12.54 -4.32 0.68
C ARG A 51 -13.91 -3.84 0.25
N GLN A 52 -14.45 -4.35 -0.86
CA GLN A 52 -15.80 -4.02 -1.33
C GLN A 52 -16.89 -4.36 -0.31
N GLN A 53 -16.66 -5.41 0.47
CA GLN A 53 -17.57 -5.88 1.50
C GLN A 53 -17.32 -5.27 2.89
N GLY A 54 -16.24 -4.51 3.06
CA GLY A 54 -15.84 -3.93 4.35
C GLY A 54 -15.53 -4.97 5.43
N ARG A 55 -15.05 -6.17 5.05
CA ARG A 55 -14.83 -7.30 5.95
C ARG A 55 -13.36 -7.69 6.02
N SER A 56 -12.94 -8.19 7.19
CA SER A 56 -11.63 -8.80 7.35
C SER A 56 -11.54 -10.16 6.63
N LEU A 57 -10.32 -10.55 6.33
CA LEU A 57 -9.94 -11.90 5.94
C LEU A 57 -9.44 -12.66 7.18
N PRO A 58 -9.65 -13.97 7.27
CA PRO A 58 -9.18 -14.76 8.41
C PRO A 58 -7.65 -14.89 8.43
N ASP A 59 -7.00 -14.80 7.26
CA ASP A 59 -5.56 -14.88 7.06
C ASP A 59 -5.21 -14.32 5.67
N PHE A 60 -3.91 -14.24 5.35
CA PHE A 60 -3.47 -13.86 4.01
C PHE A 60 -3.98 -14.88 2.98
N PRO A 61 -4.64 -14.42 1.89
CA PRO A 61 -5.37 -15.32 0.98
C PRO A 61 -4.45 -16.00 -0.06
N GLY A 62 -3.51 -16.79 0.39
CA GLY A 62 -2.56 -17.51 -0.45
C GLY A 62 -1.15 -17.52 0.10
N THR A 63 -0.15 -17.63 -0.76
CA THR A 63 1.26 -17.53 -0.37
C THR A 63 1.68 -16.06 -0.34
N ILE A 64 2.27 -15.63 0.77
CA ILE A 64 2.81 -14.26 0.90
C ILE A 64 3.99 -14.12 -0.07
N PRO A 65 4.01 -13.09 -0.94
CA PRO A 65 5.16 -12.84 -1.81
C PRO A 65 6.46 -12.64 -1.04
N ASP A 66 7.54 -13.25 -1.51
CA ASP A 66 8.86 -13.18 -0.87
C ASP A 66 9.63 -11.90 -1.26
N ASP A 67 9.21 -11.20 -2.30
CA ASP A 67 9.85 -10.00 -2.81
C ASP A 67 8.84 -8.92 -3.25
N LEU A 68 9.32 -7.68 -3.35
CA LEU A 68 8.51 -6.52 -3.72
C LEU A 68 8.00 -6.59 -5.17
N VAL A 69 8.76 -7.18 -6.08
CA VAL A 69 8.35 -7.29 -7.50
C VAL A 69 7.07 -8.12 -7.60
N THR A 70 7.06 -9.28 -6.96
CA THR A 70 5.88 -10.17 -6.90
C THR A 70 4.73 -9.51 -6.13
N ALA A 71 5.04 -8.81 -5.04
CA ALA A 71 4.04 -8.07 -4.28
C ALA A 71 3.37 -6.96 -5.12
N TYR A 72 4.13 -6.23 -5.92
CA TYR A 72 3.59 -5.22 -6.84
C TYR A 72 2.77 -5.83 -7.97
N GLN A 73 3.08 -7.03 -8.45
CA GLN A 73 2.22 -7.71 -9.43
C GLN A 73 0.82 -7.99 -8.86
N VAL A 74 0.72 -8.39 -7.58
CA VAL A 74 -0.59 -8.53 -6.90
C VAL A 74 -1.28 -7.17 -6.79
N GLN A 75 -0.54 -6.12 -6.41
CA GLN A 75 -1.08 -4.76 -6.29
C GLN A 75 -1.61 -4.25 -7.64
N ASP A 76 -0.87 -4.43 -8.73
CA ASP A 76 -1.27 -3.99 -10.07
C ASP A 76 -2.56 -4.68 -10.52
N GLN A 77 -2.70 -5.99 -10.26
CA GLN A 77 -3.94 -6.72 -10.52
C GLN A 77 -5.09 -6.21 -9.64
N ALA A 78 -4.84 -5.90 -8.37
CA ALA A 78 -5.85 -5.34 -7.49
C ALA A 78 -6.28 -3.92 -7.94
N ILE A 79 -5.35 -3.08 -8.40
CA ILE A 79 -5.64 -1.76 -8.99
C ILE A 79 -6.52 -1.92 -10.23
N ALA A 80 -6.20 -2.87 -11.12
CA ALA A 80 -6.97 -3.12 -12.33
C ALA A 80 -8.41 -3.60 -12.05
N LEU A 81 -8.63 -4.28 -10.93
CA LEU A 81 -9.94 -4.75 -10.48
C LEU A 81 -10.75 -3.68 -9.72
N TRP A 82 -10.12 -2.59 -9.29
CA TRP A 82 -10.75 -1.56 -8.46
C TRP A 82 -11.37 -0.47 -9.34
N ASP A 83 -12.68 -0.24 -9.19
CA ASP A 83 -13.43 0.75 -9.97
C ASP A 83 -13.23 2.17 -9.43
N ASP A 84 -11.98 2.66 -9.44
CA ASP A 84 -11.64 4.03 -9.07
C ASP A 84 -10.27 4.42 -9.67
N GLN A 85 -9.98 5.70 -9.75
CA GLN A 85 -8.74 6.22 -10.30
C GLN A 85 -7.68 6.42 -9.22
N VAL A 86 -6.45 5.98 -9.49
CA VAL A 86 -5.29 6.32 -8.68
C VAL A 86 -4.94 7.79 -8.88
N VAL A 87 -4.93 8.57 -7.80
CA VAL A 87 -4.64 10.02 -7.80
C VAL A 87 -3.38 10.37 -7.02
N GLY A 88 -2.74 9.40 -6.41
CA GLY A 88 -1.53 9.58 -5.64
C GLY A 88 -0.99 8.26 -5.10
N TRP A 89 0.12 8.37 -4.36
CA TRP A 89 0.82 7.23 -3.81
C TRP A 89 1.21 7.50 -2.35
N LYS A 90 0.97 6.54 -1.50
CA LYS A 90 1.53 6.47 -0.16
C LYS A 90 2.92 5.85 -0.23
N VAL A 91 3.84 6.40 0.55
CA VAL A 91 5.20 5.87 0.70
C VAL A 91 5.37 5.33 2.11
N GLY A 92 5.40 4.01 2.25
CA GLY A 92 5.59 3.32 3.52
C GLY A 92 7.05 2.93 3.76
N PHE A 93 7.46 2.85 5.03
CA PHE A 93 8.78 2.35 5.41
C PHE A 93 8.76 0.84 5.59
N ILE A 94 9.78 0.15 5.05
CA ILE A 94 9.98 -1.28 5.24
C ILE A 94 11.00 -1.48 6.37
N ALA A 95 10.56 -2.07 7.48
CA ALA A 95 11.44 -2.41 8.58
C ALA A 95 12.58 -3.33 8.12
N ALA A 96 13.79 -3.14 8.65
CA ALA A 96 15.00 -3.79 8.13
C ALA A 96 14.91 -5.32 8.07
N GLU A 97 14.24 -5.91 9.05
CA GLU A 97 14.02 -7.37 9.15
C GLU A 97 13.03 -7.93 8.12
N ARG A 98 12.36 -7.05 7.37
CA ARG A 98 11.33 -7.39 6.38
C ARG A 98 11.72 -7.07 4.94
N ARG A 99 12.96 -6.58 4.73
CA ARG A 99 13.47 -6.25 3.40
C ARG A 99 13.90 -7.51 2.66
N ASP A 100 13.61 -7.55 1.37
CA ASP A 100 13.92 -8.69 0.50
C ASP A 100 15.37 -8.72 0.00
N GLY A 101 16.18 -7.73 0.37
CA GLY A 101 17.57 -7.61 -0.09
C GLY A 101 17.74 -6.90 -1.43
N SER A 102 16.68 -6.41 -2.07
CA SER A 102 16.76 -5.58 -3.29
C SER A 102 17.49 -4.26 -3.07
N GLY A 103 17.53 -3.80 -1.83
CA GLY A 103 18.04 -2.48 -1.43
C GLY A 103 16.93 -1.47 -1.17
N ASP A 104 15.70 -1.80 -1.53
CA ASP A 104 14.55 -0.94 -1.28
C ASP A 104 14.19 -0.92 0.21
N ASP A 105 13.97 0.26 0.74
CA ASP A 105 13.50 0.46 2.12
C ASP A 105 12.14 1.16 2.19
N ARG A 106 11.49 1.30 1.04
CA ARG A 106 10.16 1.91 0.89
C ARG A 106 9.25 1.03 0.04
N LEU A 107 7.97 1.07 0.36
CA LEU A 107 6.91 0.51 -0.46
C LEU A 107 5.92 1.59 -0.87
N LEU A 108 5.26 1.40 -1.99
CA LEU A 108 4.26 2.30 -2.54
C LEU A 108 2.88 1.66 -2.48
N GLY A 109 1.88 2.43 -2.05
CA GLY A 109 0.47 2.05 -2.09
C GLY A 109 -0.36 3.07 -2.84
N PRO A 110 -1.34 2.68 -3.65
CA PRO A 110 -2.17 3.60 -4.41
C PRO A 110 -3.13 4.36 -3.50
N ILE A 111 -3.34 5.65 -3.78
CA ILE A 111 -4.40 6.47 -3.21
C ILE A 111 -5.45 6.66 -4.29
N PHE A 112 -6.68 6.22 -4.04
CA PHE A 112 -7.77 6.33 -4.98
C PHE A 112 -8.59 7.60 -4.79
N SER A 113 -9.18 8.11 -5.86
CA SER A 113 -9.84 9.41 -5.89
C SER A 113 -10.97 9.53 -4.86
N ARG A 114 -11.78 8.48 -4.69
CA ARG A 114 -12.89 8.45 -3.72
C ARG A 114 -12.43 8.29 -2.26
N GLN A 115 -11.13 8.16 -2.02
CA GLN A 115 -10.53 7.98 -0.70
C GLN A 115 -9.64 9.15 -0.29
N LEU A 116 -9.70 10.23 -1.04
CA LEU A 116 -9.04 11.48 -0.74
C LEU A 116 -10.08 12.53 -0.38
N TRP A 117 -10.14 12.94 0.87
CA TRP A 117 -11.10 13.95 1.36
C TRP A 117 -10.37 15.23 1.74
N ASN A 118 -11.00 16.35 1.44
CA ASN A 118 -10.56 17.66 1.92
C ASN A 118 -11.24 17.95 3.26
N ALA A 119 -10.47 18.00 4.34
CA ALA A 119 -10.97 18.30 5.68
C ALA A 119 -11.14 19.82 5.88
N THR A 120 -12.21 20.38 5.32
CA THR A 120 -12.51 21.82 5.42
C THR A 120 -13.24 22.21 6.70
N GLY A 121 -13.29 21.34 7.69
CA GLY A 121 -13.93 21.54 8.99
C GLY A 121 -15.16 20.64 9.18
N GLY A 122 -15.35 20.18 10.39
CA GLY A 122 -16.39 19.24 10.77
C GLY A 122 -15.87 17.82 10.96
N THR A 123 -16.77 16.93 11.34
CA THR A 123 -16.48 15.50 11.50
C THR A 123 -16.60 14.80 10.16
N GLN A 124 -15.62 13.95 9.85
CA GLN A 124 -15.65 13.07 8.69
C GLN A 124 -15.71 11.62 9.16
N ASP A 125 -16.73 10.91 8.73
CA ASP A 125 -16.84 9.47 8.95
C ASP A 125 -16.05 8.74 7.89
N ILE A 126 -15.08 7.91 8.32
CA ILE A 126 -14.20 7.14 7.42
C ILE A 126 -14.44 5.66 7.68
N PRO A 127 -14.76 4.85 6.65
CA PRO A 127 -15.00 3.43 6.81
C PRO A 127 -13.71 2.69 7.13
N VAL A 128 -13.80 1.71 8.03
CA VAL A 128 -12.72 0.76 8.36
C VAL A 128 -13.22 -0.67 8.23
N PHE A 129 -12.30 -1.63 8.11
CA PHE A 129 -12.66 -3.04 8.03
C PHE A 129 -13.13 -3.57 9.38
N VAL A 130 -14.32 -4.18 9.40
CA VAL A 130 -14.83 -4.86 10.59
C VAL A 130 -13.99 -6.11 10.85
N GLY A 131 -13.39 -6.16 12.03
CA GLY A 131 -12.50 -7.25 12.45
C GLY A 131 -11.09 -7.17 11.91
N GLY A 132 -10.77 -6.17 11.08
CA GLY A 132 -9.44 -5.90 10.58
C GLY A 132 -8.66 -4.89 11.43
N PHE A 133 -7.55 -4.42 10.88
CA PHE A 133 -6.73 -3.38 11.49
C PHE A 133 -7.26 -1.98 11.16
N GLY A 134 -7.09 -1.04 12.08
CA GLY A 134 -7.35 0.38 11.85
C GLY A 134 -6.45 1.25 12.71
N ALA A 135 -5.87 2.30 12.11
CA ALA A 135 -5.06 3.30 12.80
C ALA A 135 -5.27 4.69 12.19
N VAL A 136 -4.95 5.72 12.97
CA VAL A 136 -4.96 7.11 12.54
C VAL A 136 -3.53 7.62 12.61
N GLU A 137 -3.02 8.13 11.48
CA GLU A 137 -1.66 8.59 11.34
C GLU A 137 -1.61 10.04 10.84
N ALA A 138 -0.70 10.84 11.40
CA ALA A 138 -0.42 12.19 10.90
C ALA A 138 0.58 12.10 9.73
N GLU A 139 0.25 12.75 8.62
CA GLU A 139 1.01 12.62 7.38
C GLU A 139 1.37 13.96 6.76
N TYR A 140 2.48 13.96 6.02
CA TYR A 140 2.77 15.02 5.06
C TYR A 140 2.27 14.63 3.68
N VAL A 141 1.51 15.51 3.05
CA VAL A 141 0.99 15.31 1.70
C VAL A 141 1.67 16.26 0.75
N ILE A 142 2.36 15.73 -0.25
CA ILE A 142 2.99 16.51 -1.31
C ILE A 142 2.09 16.45 -2.54
N GLN A 143 1.59 17.60 -2.97
CA GLN A 143 0.83 17.72 -4.20
C GLN A 143 1.72 18.29 -5.30
N LEU A 144 2.07 17.48 -6.29
CA LEU A 144 2.76 17.95 -7.48
C LEU A 144 1.87 18.91 -8.26
N GLN A 145 2.46 20.01 -8.76
CA GLN A 145 1.73 21.04 -9.52
C GLN A 145 1.85 20.86 -11.04
N GLN A 146 2.58 19.84 -11.45
CA GLN A 146 2.73 19.43 -12.85
C GLN A 146 2.99 17.92 -12.90
N ASP A 147 2.69 17.31 -14.02
CA ASP A 147 3.01 15.91 -14.26
C ASP A 147 4.53 15.72 -14.40
N ALA A 148 5.04 14.61 -13.89
CA ALA A 148 6.40 14.19 -14.18
C ALA A 148 6.50 13.75 -15.65
N PRO A 149 7.65 14.00 -16.34
CA PRO A 149 7.85 13.48 -17.69
C PRO A 149 7.69 11.95 -17.73
N ALA A 150 6.81 11.47 -18.62
CA ALA A 150 6.44 10.05 -18.66
C ALA A 150 7.60 9.10 -19.04
N ASP A 151 8.62 9.64 -19.70
CA ASP A 151 9.83 8.93 -20.16
C ASP A 151 10.97 8.97 -19.15
N LYS A 152 10.83 9.72 -18.02
CA LYS A 152 11.86 9.86 -17.00
C LYS A 152 11.62 8.87 -15.86
N LEU A 153 12.31 7.75 -15.90
CA LEU A 153 12.18 6.69 -14.89
C LEU A 153 13.16 6.82 -13.71
N HIS A 154 14.24 7.59 -13.88
CA HIS A 154 15.27 7.78 -12.85
C HIS A 154 15.36 9.24 -12.46
N TRP A 155 15.34 9.47 -11.14
CA TRP A 155 15.37 10.79 -10.54
C TRP A 155 16.47 10.86 -9.49
N THR A 156 17.25 11.93 -9.51
CA THR A 156 18.06 12.26 -8.33
C THR A 156 17.20 12.96 -7.29
N PRO A 157 17.62 13.00 -6.00
CA PRO A 157 16.92 13.78 -4.98
C PRO A 157 16.76 15.25 -5.38
N GLU A 158 17.79 15.87 -5.95
CA GLU A 158 17.81 17.27 -6.38
C GLU A 158 16.80 17.53 -7.51
N GLU A 159 16.68 16.60 -8.45
CA GLU A 159 15.70 16.70 -9.54
C GLU A 159 14.26 16.54 -9.02
N ALA A 160 14.04 15.64 -8.09
CA ALA A 160 12.73 15.43 -7.46
C ALA A 160 12.34 16.67 -6.61
N GLU A 161 13.29 17.23 -5.88
CA GLU A 161 13.09 18.42 -5.05
C GLU A 161 12.79 19.67 -5.88
N ALA A 162 13.28 19.73 -7.12
CA ALA A 162 13.03 20.84 -8.04
C ALA A 162 11.62 20.82 -8.65
N LEU A 163 10.85 19.74 -8.50
CA LEU A 163 9.46 19.68 -8.99
C LEU A 163 8.58 20.69 -8.26
N PRO A 164 7.78 21.50 -8.96
CA PRO A 164 6.84 22.39 -8.32
C PRO A 164 5.82 21.59 -7.50
N ALA A 165 5.77 21.84 -6.21
CA ALA A 165 4.91 21.10 -5.30
C ALA A 165 4.32 22.00 -4.21
N LYS A 166 3.22 21.55 -3.61
CA LYS A 166 2.64 22.12 -2.40
C LYS A 166 2.69 21.07 -1.29
N LEU A 167 3.09 21.52 -0.11
CA LEU A 167 3.08 20.68 1.09
C LEU A 167 1.82 20.95 1.92
N PHE A 168 1.15 19.89 2.33
CA PHE A 168 0.00 19.92 3.23
C PHE A 168 0.25 19.00 4.43
N ILE A 169 -0.51 19.23 5.49
CA ILE A 169 -0.65 18.28 6.59
C ILE A 169 -1.90 17.45 6.31
N GLY A 170 -1.76 16.15 6.43
CA GLY A 170 -2.83 15.18 6.24
C GLY A 170 -3.04 14.29 7.45
N VAL A 171 -4.14 13.57 7.42
CA VAL A 171 -4.44 12.47 8.33
C VAL A 171 -4.72 11.24 7.48
N GLU A 172 -3.99 10.17 7.71
CA GLU A 172 -4.32 8.87 7.15
C GLU A 172 -5.17 8.08 8.13
N VAL A 173 -6.22 7.45 7.62
CA VAL A 173 -6.90 6.37 8.31
C VAL A 173 -6.46 5.07 7.65
N ALA A 174 -5.38 4.52 8.16
CA ALA A 174 -4.85 3.24 7.71
C ALA A 174 -5.82 2.14 8.12
N SER A 175 -6.22 1.31 7.18
CA SER A 175 -7.07 0.16 7.48
C SER A 175 -6.72 -1.02 6.58
N SER A 176 -6.70 -2.21 7.17
CA SER A 176 -6.39 -3.46 6.47
C SER A 176 -7.46 -4.51 6.77
N PRO A 177 -7.80 -5.37 5.80
CA PRO A 177 -8.64 -6.53 6.04
C PRO A 177 -7.93 -7.66 6.80
N LEU A 178 -6.62 -7.55 7.07
CA LEU A 178 -5.80 -8.52 7.82
C LEU A 178 -5.55 -8.02 9.24
#